data_7ef8114aed44111405ee6f7a5d517143
#
_entry.id   7ef8114aed44111405ee6f7a5d517143
#
_cell.length_a   1.000
_cell.length_b   1.000
_cell.length_c   1.000
_cell.angle_alpha   90.00
_cell.angle_beta   90.00
_cell.angle_gamma   90.00
#
_symmetry.space_group_name_H-M   'P 1'
#
loop_
_entity.id
_entity.type
_entity.pdbx_description
1 polymer ?
#
loop_
_entity_poly.entity_id
_entity_poly.type
_entity_poly.pdbx_seq_one_letter_code
_entity_poly.pdbx_strand_id
1 'polypeptide(L)'
;MPSGKLTSNGGRKERLIELMNELERWANFYLLMSAAAATLIGLLFVIITLGAERSVEDGTAKIRMYVTPTVVYFASVLFLAALLTFPNHTRLTASLCTCLVGVAGLVYSGSFLIGRGGKKNYYGVQDQIVYAVVPFAAYGLHVFGGVLFFHAPQRGLTLVAAGMLSLLALAIRNSWAIAVDVVSTPRGQQNSK
;
A
#
# COMPACT_ATOMS: atom_id res chain seq x y z
N MET A 1 -14.94 -3.67 -54.18
CA MET A 1 -14.72 -2.68 -53.12
C MET A 1 -14.36 -3.40 -51.82
N PRO A 2 -13.12 -3.27 -51.32
CA PRO A 2 -12.79 -3.71 -49.95
C PRO A 2 -12.29 -2.54 -49.12
N SER A 3 -13.20 -1.85 -48.44
CA SER A 3 -12.89 -0.65 -47.65
C SER A 3 -13.12 -0.81 -46.13
N GLY A 4 -13.24 -2.02 -45.60
CA GLY A 4 -13.63 -2.25 -44.20
C GLY A 4 -12.55 -2.66 -43.21
N LYS A 5 -11.30 -2.98 -43.65
CA LYS A 5 -10.25 -3.54 -42.76
C LYS A 5 -9.18 -2.54 -42.30
N LEU A 6 -9.09 -1.37 -42.87
CA LEU A 6 -8.04 -0.39 -42.56
C LEU A 6 -8.33 0.45 -41.30
N THR A 7 -9.59 0.63 -40.92
CA THR A 7 -9.98 1.47 -39.78
C THR A 7 -9.80 0.79 -38.41
N SER A 8 -9.92 -0.54 -38.35
CA SER A 8 -9.80 -1.29 -37.08
C SER A 8 -8.37 -1.33 -36.55
N ASN A 9 -7.39 -1.40 -37.44
CA ASN A 9 -5.96 -1.51 -37.05
C ASN A 9 -5.38 -0.13 -36.62
N GLY A 10 -5.83 0.96 -37.26
CA GLY A 10 -5.47 2.34 -36.89
C GLY A 10 -5.90 2.68 -35.46
N GLY A 11 -7.14 2.44 -35.14
CA GLY A 11 -7.69 2.75 -33.79
C GLY A 11 -7.13 1.88 -32.66
N ARG A 12 -6.60 0.68 -32.96
CA ARG A 12 -5.88 -0.13 -31.99
C ARG A 12 -4.48 0.45 -31.72
N LYS A 13 -3.80 0.87 -32.76
CA LYS A 13 -2.47 1.45 -32.68
C LYS A 13 -2.47 2.78 -31.92
N GLU A 14 -3.43 3.63 -32.19
CA GLU A 14 -3.62 4.89 -31.48
C GLU A 14 -3.88 4.69 -29.99
N ARG A 15 -4.75 3.76 -29.62
CA ARG A 15 -5.02 3.41 -28.21
C ARG A 15 -3.82 2.83 -27.47
N LEU A 16 -2.94 2.08 -28.16
CA LEU A 16 -1.70 1.59 -27.58
C LEU A 16 -0.69 2.72 -27.34
N ILE A 17 -0.56 3.64 -28.28
CA ILE A 17 0.32 4.80 -28.14
C ILE A 17 -0.17 5.70 -27.00
N GLU A 18 -1.46 5.94 -26.90
CA GLU A 18 -2.06 6.73 -25.82
C GLU A 18 -1.80 6.09 -24.44
N LEU A 19 -1.97 4.77 -24.33
CA LEU A 19 -1.67 4.04 -23.11
C LEU A 19 -0.19 4.12 -22.72
N MET A 20 0.71 3.97 -23.67
CA MET A 20 2.15 4.07 -23.42
C MET A 20 2.52 5.47 -22.92
N ASN A 21 1.99 6.52 -23.55
CA ASN A 21 2.21 7.89 -23.13
C ASN A 21 1.67 8.19 -21.72
N GLU A 22 0.53 7.62 -21.36
CA GLU A 22 -0.04 7.75 -20.02
C GLU A 22 0.84 7.05 -18.97
N LEU A 23 1.28 5.83 -19.23
CA LEU A 23 2.14 5.09 -18.31
C LEU A 23 3.52 5.75 -18.16
N GLU A 24 4.11 6.29 -19.22
CA GLU A 24 5.37 7.05 -19.15
C GLU A 24 5.27 8.29 -18.26
N ARG A 25 4.18 9.05 -18.35
CA ARG A 25 3.95 10.23 -17.49
C ARG A 25 3.95 9.87 -16.01
N TRP A 26 3.45 8.67 -15.66
CA TRP A 26 3.35 8.19 -14.30
C TRP A 26 4.58 7.40 -13.83
N ALA A 27 5.48 7.02 -14.74
CA ALA A 27 6.63 6.18 -14.43
C ALA A 27 7.52 6.77 -13.33
N ASN A 28 7.81 8.07 -13.39
CA ASN A 28 8.61 8.77 -12.37
C ASN A 28 7.91 8.77 -11.01
N PHE A 29 6.59 8.93 -10.98
CA PHE A 29 5.82 8.86 -9.73
C PHE A 29 5.90 7.47 -9.10
N TYR A 30 5.67 6.42 -9.89
CA TYR A 30 5.73 5.04 -9.38
C TYR A 30 7.14 4.63 -8.96
N LEU A 31 8.16 5.08 -9.69
CA LEU A 31 9.56 4.86 -9.31
C LEU A 31 9.87 5.52 -7.96
N LEU A 32 9.44 6.77 -7.76
CA LEU A 32 9.58 7.48 -6.48
C LEU A 32 8.85 6.75 -5.34
N MET A 33 7.61 6.32 -5.57
CA MET A 33 6.82 5.57 -4.58
C MET A 33 7.47 4.24 -4.21
N SER A 34 8.00 3.51 -5.19
CA SER A 34 8.75 2.28 -5.00
C SER A 34 10.02 2.49 -4.15
N ALA A 35 10.82 3.49 -4.52
CA ALA A 35 12.05 3.83 -3.79
C ALA A 35 11.76 4.25 -2.34
N ALA A 36 10.74 5.10 -2.13
CA ALA A 36 10.33 5.52 -0.80
C ALA A 36 9.87 4.34 0.06
N ALA A 37 8.99 3.49 -0.47
CA ALA A 37 8.48 2.32 0.25
C ALA A 37 9.60 1.34 0.60
N ALA A 38 10.51 1.03 -0.33
CA ALA A 38 11.65 0.14 -0.09
C ALA A 38 12.57 0.67 1.02
N THR A 39 12.90 1.97 0.97
CA THR A 39 13.75 2.62 1.97
C THR A 39 13.08 2.58 3.36
N LEU A 40 11.78 2.89 3.43
CA LEU A 40 11.05 2.90 4.70
C LEU A 40 10.86 1.49 5.29
N ILE A 41 10.72 0.46 4.46
CA ILE A 41 10.77 -0.95 4.91
C ILE A 41 12.13 -1.23 5.56
N GLY A 42 13.23 -0.86 4.92
CA GLY A 42 14.57 -1.03 5.48
C GLY A 42 14.75 -0.33 6.82
N LEU A 43 14.32 0.94 6.93
CA LEU A 43 14.38 1.69 8.18
C LEU A 43 13.48 1.06 9.27
N LEU A 44 12.31 0.54 8.91
CA LEU A 44 11.44 -0.14 9.85
C LEU A 44 12.11 -1.40 10.42
N PHE A 45 12.82 -2.18 9.60
CA PHE A 45 13.59 -3.33 10.07
C PHE A 45 14.69 -2.92 11.06
N VAL A 46 15.40 -1.81 10.83
CA VAL A 46 16.38 -1.28 11.77
C VAL A 46 15.73 -0.93 13.11
N ILE A 47 14.57 -0.25 13.10
CA ILE A 47 13.85 0.09 14.33
C ILE A 47 13.43 -1.17 15.10
N ILE A 48 12.93 -2.20 14.39
CA ILE A 48 12.52 -3.47 14.99
C ILE A 48 13.73 -4.19 15.62
N THR A 49 14.87 -4.21 14.94
CA THR A 49 16.10 -4.85 15.44
C THR A 49 16.59 -4.17 16.73
N LEU A 50 16.65 -2.84 16.74
CA LEU A 50 17.00 -2.06 17.93
C LEU A 50 16.00 -2.22 19.07
N GLY A 51 14.71 -2.37 18.73
CA GLY A 51 13.63 -2.63 19.70
C GLY A 51 13.69 -4.03 20.29
N ALA A 52 14.06 -5.04 19.49
CA ALA A 52 14.17 -6.43 19.94
C ALA A 52 15.24 -6.62 21.02
N GLU A 53 16.32 -5.86 20.96
CA GLU A 53 17.38 -5.86 21.98
C GLU A 53 16.93 -5.30 23.35
N ARG A 54 15.81 -4.54 23.35
CA ARG A 54 15.31 -3.83 24.54
C ARG A 54 14.05 -4.46 25.14
N SER A 55 13.37 -5.36 24.43
CA SER A 55 12.08 -5.90 24.83
C SER A 55 12.18 -7.16 25.65
N VAL A 56 11.69 -7.10 26.88
CA VAL A 56 11.26 -8.27 27.68
C VAL A 56 9.85 -8.70 27.17
N GLU A 57 9.48 -9.95 27.37
CA GLU A 57 8.38 -10.74 26.78
C GLU A 57 7.04 -10.03 26.44
N ASP A 58 6.64 -8.99 27.14
CA ASP A 58 5.39 -8.24 26.89
C ASP A 58 5.47 -7.25 25.71
N GLY A 59 6.67 -6.78 25.34
CA GLY A 59 6.88 -5.83 24.26
C GLY A 59 6.74 -6.46 22.86
N THR A 60 7.05 -7.75 22.72
CA THR A 60 7.02 -8.44 21.42
C THR A 60 5.62 -8.56 20.82
N ALA A 61 4.59 -8.79 21.61
CA ALA A 61 3.21 -8.90 21.13
C ALA A 61 2.69 -7.54 20.62
N LYS A 62 3.01 -6.47 21.33
CA LYS A 62 2.60 -5.09 20.98
C LYS A 62 3.30 -4.60 19.71
N ILE A 63 4.60 -4.83 19.59
CA ILE A 63 5.38 -4.52 18.37
C ILE A 63 4.83 -5.27 17.17
N ARG A 64 4.59 -6.57 17.25
CA ARG A 64 4.03 -7.36 16.14
C ARG A 64 2.67 -6.85 15.67
N MET A 65 1.84 -6.33 16.56
CA MET A 65 0.50 -5.83 16.24
C MET A 65 0.52 -4.59 15.33
N TYR A 66 1.55 -3.74 15.43
CA TYR A 66 1.71 -2.54 14.60
C TYR A 66 2.63 -2.75 13.40
N VAL A 67 3.68 -3.54 13.59
CA VAL A 67 4.68 -3.79 12.55
C VAL A 67 4.07 -4.53 11.36
N THR A 68 3.28 -5.57 11.61
CA THR A 68 2.73 -6.40 10.52
C THR A 68 1.85 -5.59 9.56
N PRO A 69 0.85 -4.78 10.02
CA PRO A 69 0.10 -3.93 9.10
C PRO A 69 0.97 -2.91 8.35
N THR A 70 1.94 -2.32 9.03
CA THR A 70 2.82 -1.31 8.45
C THR A 70 3.65 -1.90 7.32
N VAL A 71 4.23 -3.08 7.51
CA VAL A 71 4.97 -3.81 6.46
C VAL A 71 4.05 -4.15 5.29
N VAL A 72 2.82 -4.60 5.55
CA VAL A 72 1.85 -4.91 4.49
C VAL A 72 1.52 -3.68 3.66
N TYR A 73 1.34 -2.50 4.28
CA TYR A 73 1.06 -1.26 3.56
C TYR A 73 2.24 -0.83 2.68
N PHE A 74 3.46 -0.81 3.21
CA PHE A 74 4.66 -0.52 2.42
C PHE A 74 4.88 -1.53 1.30
N ALA A 75 4.71 -2.83 1.58
CA ALA A 75 4.84 -3.89 0.58
C ALA A 75 3.79 -3.76 -0.52
N SER A 76 2.55 -3.39 -0.19
CA SER A 76 1.50 -3.14 -1.19
C SER A 76 1.86 -1.98 -2.11
N VAL A 77 2.37 -0.87 -1.55
CA VAL A 77 2.83 0.29 -2.33
C VAL A 77 4.01 -0.09 -3.22
N LEU A 78 5.02 -0.76 -2.66
CA LEU A 78 6.21 -1.20 -3.40
C LEU A 78 5.84 -2.13 -4.56
N PHE A 79 5.04 -3.16 -4.27
CA PHE A 79 4.64 -4.16 -5.25
C PHE A 79 3.81 -3.54 -6.37
N LEU A 80 2.83 -2.71 -6.03
CA LEU A 80 1.97 -2.05 -7.02
C LEU A 80 2.76 -1.05 -7.87
N ALA A 81 3.67 -0.28 -7.27
CA ALA A 81 4.55 0.63 -8.00
C ALA A 81 5.46 -0.11 -8.98
N ALA A 82 6.12 -1.18 -8.53
CA ALA A 82 6.98 -2.02 -9.36
C ALA A 82 6.19 -2.65 -10.52
N LEU A 83 4.96 -3.11 -10.24
CA LEU A 83 4.09 -3.72 -11.20
C LEU A 83 3.65 -2.73 -12.29
N LEU A 84 3.27 -1.50 -11.92
CA LEU A 84 2.87 -0.46 -12.87
C LEU A 84 4.05 0.12 -13.67
N THR A 85 5.28 -0.06 -13.19
CA THR A 85 6.50 0.33 -13.90
C THR A 85 7.02 -0.77 -14.84
N PHE A 86 6.51 -2.01 -14.70
CA PHE A 86 6.96 -3.13 -15.52
C PHE A 86 6.64 -2.90 -17.01
N PRO A 87 7.61 -3.12 -17.94
CA PRO A 87 7.40 -2.88 -19.36
C PRO A 87 6.39 -3.89 -19.96
N ASN A 88 5.76 -3.49 -21.08
CA ASN A 88 4.83 -4.31 -21.86
C ASN A 88 3.49 -4.68 -21.16
N HIS A 89 3.01 -3.85 -20.25
CA HIS A 89 1.66 -4.03 -19.70
C HIS A 89 0.56 -3.77 -20.72
N THR A 90 -0.41 -4.68 -20.77
CA THR A 90 -1.70 -4.42 -21.41
C THR A 90 -2.62 -3.73 -20.38
N ARG A 91 -3.63 -2.99 -20.87
CA ARG A 91 -4.66 -2.39 -19.98
C ARG A 91 -5.31 -3.44 -19.07
N LEU A 92 -5.54 -4.64 -19.61
CA LEU A 92 -6.14 -5.74 -18.87
C LEU A 92 -5.23 -6.22 -17.72
N THR A 93 -3.94 -6.44 -18.01
CA THR A 93 -2.98 -6.92 -17.00
C THR A 93 -2.80 -5.91 -15.87
N ALA A 94 -2.60 -4.63 -16.19
CA ALA A 94 -2.45 -3.59 -15.19
C ALA A 94 -3.73 -3.42 -14.34
N SER A 95 -4.91 -3.45 -14.98
CA SER A 95 -6.21 -3.39 -14.29
C SER A 95 -6.40 -4.57 -13.35
N LEU A 96 -6.20 -5.80 -13.83
CA LEU A 96 -6.36 -7.03 -13.02
C LEU A 96 -5.39 -7.06 -11.84
N CYS A 97 -4.12 -6.74 -12.06
CA CYS A 97 -3.13 -6.75 -10.99
C CYS A 97 -3.42 -5.70 -9.91
N THR A 98 -3.84 -4.50 -10.33
CA THR A 98 -4.26 -3.44 -9.39
C THR A 98 -5.49 -3.86 -8.59
N CYS A 99 -6.50 -4.46 -9.24
CA CYS A 99 -7.67 -4.98 -8.57
C CYS A 99 -7.32 -6.11 -7.59
N LEU A 100 -6.43 -7.04 -7.97
CA LEU A 100 -6.00 -8.13 -7.09
C LEU A 100 -5.32 -7.61 -5.82
N VAL A 101 -4.41 -6.65 -5.94
CA VAL A 101 -3.79 -5.99 -4.77
C VAL A 101 -4.83 -5.29 -3.92
N GLY A 102 -5.76 -4.58 -4.55
CA GLY A 102 -6.87 -3.91 -3.87
C GLY A 102 -7.75 -4.89 -3.09
N VAL A 103 -8.19 -5.98 -3.73
CA VAL A 103 -9.04 -7.01 -3.09
C VAL A 103 -8.30 -7.70 -1.97
N ALA A 104 -7.04 -8.11 -2.16
CA ALA A 104 -6.22 -8.72 -1.13
C ALA A 104 -6.08 -7.79 0.10
N GLY A 105 -5.84 -6.50 -0.15
CA GLY A 105 -5.77 -5.49 0.91
C GLY A 105 -7.11 -5.24 1.61
N LEU A 106 -8.24 -5.26 0.89
CA LEU A 106 -9.57 -5.17 1.49
C LEU A 106 -9.88 -6.37 2.39
N VAL A 107 -9.56 -7.58 1.94
CA VAL A 107 -9.72 -8.81 2.74
C VAL A 107 -8.83 -8.73 4.00
N TYR A 108 -7.58 -8.32 3.84
CA TYR A 108 -6.66 -8.14 4.96
C TYR A 108 -7.18 -7.10 5.98
N SER A 109 -7.56 -5.92 5.51
CA SER A 109 -8.08 -4.84 6.37
C SER A 109 -9.42 -5.20 6.99
N GLY A 110 -10.30 -5.89 6.24
CA GLY A 110 -11.58 -6.38 6.71
C GLY A 110 -11.46 -7.44 7.80
N SER A 111 -10.52 -8.39 7.67
CA SER A 111 -10.26 -9.40 8.69
C SER A 111 -9.80 -8.79 10.02
N PHE A 112 -9.09 -7.68 9.94
CA PHE A 112 -8.64 -6.93 11.11
C PHE A 112 -9.79 -6.18 11.81
N LEU A 113 -10.77 -5.69 11.05
CA LEU A 113 -11.99 -5.08 11.59
C LEU A 113 -12.86 -6.10 12.33
N ILE A 114 -13.04 -7.29 11.74
CA ILE A 114 -13.89 -8.35 12.30
C ILE A 114 -13.23 -8.97 13.55
N GLY A 115 -11.90 -9.22 13.51
CA GLY A 115 -11.17 -9.85 14.61
C GLY A 115 -11.04 -8.97 15.86
N ARG A 116 -11.21 -7.65 15.74
CA ARG A 116 -11.12 -6.69 16.86
C ARG A 116 -12.45 -6.43 17.59
N GLY A 117 -13.58 -6.82 17.03
CA GLY A 117 -14.90 -6.62 17.64
C GLY A 117 -15.10 -7.30 19.00
N GLY A 118 -14.14 -8.14 19.45
CA GLY A 118 -14.24 -8.92 20.69
C GLY A 118 -13.19 -8.62 21.78
N LYS A 119 -12.16 -7.79 21.50
CA LYS A 119 -11.11 -7.49 22.50
C LYS A 119 -11.13 -6.04 22.93
N LYS A 120 -11.41 -5.83 24.22
CA LYS A 120 -11.49 -4.55 24.94
C LYS A 120 -10.42 -3.55 24.53
N ASN A 121 -10.91 -2.37 24.15
CA ASN A 121 -10.33 -1.03 24.09
C ASN A 121 -8.95 -0.82 24.73
N TYR A 122 -7.89 -0.93 23.94
CA TYR A 122 -6.58 -0.36 24.29
C TYR A 122 -6.29 0.95 23.56
N TYR A 123 -7.19 1.44 22.70
CA TYR A 123 -6.98 2.63 21.86
C TYR A 123 -8.16 3.58 21.96
N GLY A 124 -7.86 4.89 21.90
CA GLY A 124 -8.90 5.92 21.75
C GLY A 124 -9.69 5.66 20.44
N VAL A 125 -10.98 6.00 20.46
CA VAL A 125 -11.90 5.80 19.31
C VAL A 125 -11.35 6.39 18.01
N GLN A 126 -10.61 7.50 18.10
CA GLN A 126 -9.98 8.16 16.94
C GLN A 126 -8.89 7.31 16.30
N ASP A 127 -8.08 6.61 17.07
CA ASP A 127 -7.03 5.75 16.55
C ASP A 127 -7.63 4.50 15.88
N GLN A 128 -8.68 3.92 16.43
CA GLN A 128 -9.36 2.77 15.81
C GLN A 128 -9.94 3.11 14.44
N ILE A 129 -10.55 4.27 14.27
CA ILE A 129 -11.12 4.72 12.99
C ILE A 129 -10.01 4.88 11.95
N VAL A 130 -8.92 5.56 12.28
CA VAL A 130 -7.81 5.78 11.35
C VAL A 130 -7.16 4.46 10.91
N TYR A 131 -6.94 3.54 11.85
CA TYR A 131 -6.31 2.25 11.55
C TYR A 131 -7.20 1.25 10.79
N ALA A 132 -8.50 1.47 10.78
CA ALA A 132 -9.44 0.58 10.12
C ALA A 132 -9.99 1.17 8.82
N VAL A 133 -10.42 2.44 8.86
CA VAL A 133 -11.11 3.10 7.74
C VAL A 133 -10.14 3.54 6.65
N VAL A 134 -8.98 4.09 7.02
CA VAL A 134 -8.01 4.60 6.02
C VAL A 134 -7.47 3.50 5.11
N PRO A 135 -6.94 2.35 5.62
CA PRO A 135 -6.47 1.30 4.73
C PRO A 135 -7.61 0.68 3.92
N PHE A 136 -8.80 0.53 4.51
CA PHE A 136 -9.96 0.01 3.78
C PHE A 136 -10.34 0.92 2.62
N ALA A 137 -10.42 2.24 2.83
CA ALA A 137 -10.67 3.23 1.79
C ALA A 137 -9.56 3.25 0.72
N ALA A 138 -8.29 3.19 1.14
CA ALA A 138 -7.14 3.19 0.22
C ALA A 138 -7.15 1.95 -0.69
N TYR A 139 -7.40 0.76 -0.15
CA TYR A 139 -7.54 -0.45 -0.97
C TYR A 139 -8.80 -0.43 -1.83
N GLY A 140 -9.89 0.19 -1.37
CA GLY A 140 -11.07 0.48 -2.18
C GLY A 140 -10.75 1.34 -3.39
N LEU A 141 -9.89 2.38 -3.21
CA LEU A 141 -9.40 3.20 -4.32
C LEU A 141 -8.57 2.38 -5.33
N HIS A 142 -7.81 1.37 -4.90
CA HIS A 142 -7.09 0.48 -5.82
C HIS A 142 -8.05 -0.38 -6.64
N VAL A 143 -9.09 -0.97 -6.04
CA VAL A 143 -10.09 -1.74 -6.77
C VAL A 143 -10.84 -0.87 -7.77
N PHE A 144 -11.38 0.25 -7.30
CA PHE A 144 -12.15 1.16 -8.15
C PHE A 144 -11.28 1.80 -9.23
N GLY A 145 -10.06 2.22 -8.87
CA GLY A 145 -9.07 2.75 -9.81
C GLY A 145 -8.65 1.73 -10.86
N GLY A 146 -8.44 0.47 -10.46
CA GLY A 146 -8.13 -0.64 -11.37
C GLY A 146 -9.25 -0.91 -12.37
N VAL A 147 -10.50 -0.93 -11.94
CA VAL A 147 -11.67 -1.06 -12.83
C VAL A 147 -11.76 0.14 -13.77
N LEU A 148 -11.63 1.35 -13.23
CA LEU A 148 -11.73 2.58 -14.01
C LEU A 148 -10.57 2.71 -15.01
N PHE A 149 -9.39 2.19 -14.70
CA PHE A 149 -8.22 2.18 -15.59
C PHE A 149 -8.52 1.52 -16.95
N PHE A 150 -9.38 0.54 -16.98
CA PHE A 150 -9.79 -0.12 -18.22
C PHE A 150 -10.54 0.80 -19.18
N HIS A 151 -11.38 1.72 -18.66
CA HIS A 151 -12.21 2.63 -19.44
C HIS A 151 -11.64 4.04 -19.55
N ALA A 152 -11.03 4.53 -18.47
CA ALA A 152 -10.47 5.88 -18.35
C ALA A 152 -9.10 5.83 -17.65
N PRO A 153 -8.01 5.48 -18.37
CA PRO A 153 -6.70 5.19 -17.78
C PRO A 153 -6.18 6.28 -16.85
N GLN A 154 -6.23 7.53 -17.26
CA GLN A 154 -5.73 8.65 -16.46
C GLN A 154 -6.44 8.79 -15.12
N ARG A 155 -7.78 8.70 -15.11
CA ARG A 155 -8.57 8.76 -13.87
C ARG A 155 -8.30 7.55 -12.98
N GLY A 156 -8.17 6.36 -13.58
CA GLY A 156 -7.82 5.15 -12.87
C GLY A 156 -6.46 5.27 -12.18
N LEU A 157 -5.43 5.70 -12.89
CA LEU A 157 -4.08 5.92 -12.33
C LEU A 157 -4.07 6.96 -11.21
N THR A 158 -4.84 8.04 -11.34
CA THR A 158 -4.97 9.07 -10.29
C THR A 158 -5.56 8.49 -9.00
N LEU A 159 -6.60 7.64 -9.09
CA LEU A 159 -7.20 6.99 -7.92
C LEU A 159 -6.24 6.00 -7.28
N VAL A 160 -5.54 5.21 -8.09
CA VAL A 160 -4.50 4.29 -7.61
C VAL A 160 -3.39 5.05 -6.89
N ALA A 161 -2.90 6.15 -7.46
CA ALA A 161 -1.90 7.01 -6.86
C ALA A 161 -2.37 7.60 -5.51
N ALA A 162 -3.62 8.05 -5.43
CA ALA A 162 -4.21 8.55 -4.18
C ALA A 162 -4.27 7.44 -3.11
N GLY A 163 -4.65 6.22 -3.48
CA GLY A 163 -4.63 5.06 -2.59
C GLY A 163 -3.21 4.73 -2.10
N MET A 164 -2.22 4.72 -3.00
CA MET A 164 -0.81 4.49 -2.65
C MET A 164 -0.28 5.54 -1.68
N LEU A 165 -0.53 6.82 -1.94
CA LEU A 165 -0.13 7.92 -1.05
C LEU A 165 -0.80 7.78 0.33
N SER A 166 -2.06 7.39 0.38
CA SER A 166 -2.78 7.18 1.64
C SER A 166 -2.18 6.03 2.46
N LEU A 167 -1.85 4.89 1.82
CA LEU A 167 -1.19 3.77 2.48
C LEU A 167 0.21 4.15 2.94
N LEU A 168 0.99 4.87 2.12
CA LEU A 168 2.33 5.32 2.47
C LEU A 168 2.30 6.27 3.68
N ALA A 169 1.42 7.26 3.68
CA ALA A 169 1.25 8.21 4.78
C ALA A 169 0.86 7.50 6.09
N LEU A 170 -0.08 6.54 6.01
CA LEU A 170 -0.48 5.74 7.16
C LEU A 170 0.68 4.88 7.68
N ALA A 171 1.43 4.25 6.79
CA ALA A 171 2.57 3.43 7.17
C ALA A 171 3.71 4.24 7.80
N ILE A 172 3.97 5.47 7.31
CA ILE A 172 4.92 6.42 7.92
C ILE A 172 4.46 6.80 9.34
N ARG A 173 3.18 7.16 9.52
CA ARG A 173 2.61 7.47 10.83
C ARG A 173 2.79 6.30 11.81
N ASN A 174 2.53 5.10 11.36
CA ASN A 174 2.68 3.88 12.17
C ASN A 174 4.15 3.63 12.54
N SER A 175 5.06 3.78 11.56
CA SER A 175 6.51 3.64 11.79
C SER A 175 7.03 4.64 12.80
N TRP A 176 6.53 5.88 12.75
CA TRP A 176 6.86 6.91 13.74
C TRP A 176 6.39 6.51 15.13
N ALA A 177 5.15 6.03 15.28
CA ALA A 177 4.63 5.58 16.57
C ALA A 177 5.45 4.42 17.16
N ILE A 178 5.87 3.46 16.31
CA ILE A 178 6.76 2.36 16.71
C ILE A 178 8.12 2.89 17.16
N ALA A 179 8.72 3.83 16.41
CA ALA A 179 10.02 4.40 16.72
C ALA A 179 10.00 5.13 18.07
N VAL A 180 8.97 5.93 18.34
CA VAL A 180 8.80 6.64 19.62
C VAL A 180 8.62 5.65 20.76
N ASP A 181 7.83 4.60 20.62
CA ASP A 181 7.62 3.58 21.66
C ASP A 181 8.95 2.86 21.99
N VAL A 182 9.73 2.49 20.98
CA VAL A 182 11.05 1.86 21.15
C VAL A 182 12.05 2.77 21.88
N VAL A 183 12.05 4.07 21.57
CA VAL A 183 12.99 5.03 22.20
C VAL A 183 12.58 5.41 23.61
N SER A 184 11.28 5.51 23.88
CA SER A 184 10.76 5.94 25.19
C SER A 184 10.75 4.85 26.25
N THR A 185 10.97 3.58 25.91
CA THR A 185 11.06 2.47 26.86
C THR A 185 12.39 2.51 27.61
N PRO A 186 12.41 2.75 28.97
CA PRO A 186 13.64 2.88 29.74
C PRO A 186 14.42 1.56 29.82
N ARG A 187 15.76 1.67 29.74
CA ARG A 187 16.71 0.54 29.88
C ARG A 187 16.77 -0.13 31.29
N GLY A 188 15.95 0.30 32.24
CA GLY A 188 16.26 0.20 33.68
C GLY A 188 15.42 -0.73 34.54
N GLN A 189 14.60 -1.65 34.01
CA GLN A 189 13.86 -2.60 34.88
C GLN A 189 14.39 -4.05 34.90
N GLN A 190 15.63 -4.29 34.49
CA GLN A 190 16.20 -5.63 34.44
C GLN A 190 16.88 -6.12 35.73
N ASN A 191 16.96 -5.32 36.81
CA ASN A 191 17.70 -5.70 38.04
C ASN A 191 16.88 -5.69 39.31
N SER A 192 15.57 -5.97 39.27
CA SER A 192 14.78 -6.07 40.50
C SER A 192 13.79 -7.22 40.45
N LYS A 193 14.33 -8.43 40.37
CA LYS A 193 13.73 -9.64 41.02
C LYS A 193 14.73 -10.78 41.01
#